data_c33362f59d8283fdc6eb6e5de0d50cd9
#
_entry.id   c33362f59d8283fdc6eb6e5de0d50cd9
#
_cell.length_a   1.000
_cell.length_b   1.000
_cell.length_c   1.000
_cell.angle_alpha   90.00
_cell.angle_beta   90.00
_cell.angle_gamma   90.00
#
_symmetry.space_group_name_H-M   'P 1'
#
loop_
_entity.id
_entity.type
_entity.pdbx_description
1 polymer ?
#
loop_
_entity_poly.entity_id
_entity_poly.type
_entity_poly.pdbx_seq_one_letter_code
_entity_poly.pdbx_strand_id
1 'polypeptide(L)'
;MIRTLAIVLASLLLTAAPVPAAAESMNFKLLTNYSQASFRSDAPLETFVGTSALEGIQGTLALDPAKPQDAKATVKVDMSRVSTGIEKRDADMRGKNYLDTEVESNKWVTFEVRKVEVTGPLQPGKEAPAKVHGVLTIKQKPTDTVADATVMYIKLSPEQVEQQKRFGFTSDNVKVKAKLNSTFTAHGIQVPQLLFLKVANDIQMLADLVFVRQ
;
A
#
# COMPACT_ATOMS: atom_id res chain seq x y z
N MET A 1 19.27 -54.01 -64.78
CA MET A 1 19.01 -54.06 -63.31
C MET A 1 19.19 -52.71 -62.70
N ILE A 2 18.16 -51.92 -62.57
CA ILE A 2 18.18 -50.55 -62.03
C ILE A 2 17.52 -50.60 -60.67
N ARG A 3 18.27 -50.34 -59.57
CA ARG A 3 17.76 -50.26 -58.21
C ARG A 3 17.37 -48.80 -57.93
N THR A 4 16.09 -48.58 -57.79
CA THR A 4 15.50 -47.28 -57.36
C THR A 4 15.64 -47.12 -55.86
N LEU A 5 16.36 -46.06 -55.40
CA LEU A 5 16.54 -45.70 -54.00
C LEU A 5 15.44 -44.73 -53.61
N ALA A 6 14.52 -45.14 -52.74
CA ALA A 6 13.46 -44.26 -52.20
C ALA A 6 14.01 -43.54 -50.99
N ILE A 7 14.08 -42.20 -51.08
CA ILE A 7 14.41 -41.32 -49.95
C ILE A 7 13.12 -40.97 -49.21
N VAL A 8 12.97 -41.46 -47.99
CA VAL A 8 11.87 -41.06 -47.09
C VAL A 8 12.29 -39.77 -46.36
N LEU A 9 11.61 -38.65 -46.69
CA LEU A 9 11.79 -37.37 -46.02
C LEU A 9 10.89 -37.36 -44.77
N ALA A 10 11.45 -37.54 -43.58
CA ALA A 10 10.71 -37.40 -42.31
C ALA A 10 10.60 -35.94 -41.97
N SER A 11 9.41 -35.38 -42.11
CA SER A 11 9.09 -33.97 -41.70
C SER A 11 8.92 -33.95 -40.18
N LEU A 12 9.87 -33.35 -39.48
CA LEU A 12 9.80 -33.08 -38.04
C LEU A 12 8.88 -31.86 -37.80
N LEU A 13 7.64 -32.08 -37.41
CA LEU A 13 6.70 -31.03 -36.98
C LEU A 13 7.15 -30.56 -35.60
N LEU A 14 7.84 -29.41 -35.55
CA LEU A 14 8.15 -28.70 -34.30
C LEU A 14 6.89 -28.02 -33.80
N THR A 15 6.19 -28.64 -32.84
CA THR A 15 5.07 -28.00 -32.13
C THR A 15 5.64 -26.94 -31.18
N ALA A 16 5.55 -25.67 -31.55
CA ALA A 16 5.83 -24.57 -30.66
C ALA A 16 4.78 -24.58 -29.53
N ALA A 17 5.20 -24.88 -28.31
CA ALA A 17 4.36 -24.70 -27.13
C ALA A 17 4.01 -23.20 -27.00
N PRO A 18 2.74 -22.83 -26.70
CA PRO A 18 2.39 -21.44 -26.46
C PRO A 18 3.20 -20.91 -25.28
N VAL A 19 4.04 -19.93 -25.51
CA VAL A 19 4.69 -19.16 -24.46
C VAL A 19 3.57 -18.44 -23.71
N PRO A 20 3.41 -18.66 -22.39
CA PRO A 20 2.39 -17.92 -21.63
C PRO A 20 2.71 -16.44 -21.77
N ALA A 21 1.75 -15.67 -22.28
CA ALA A 21 1.87 -14.22 -22.34
C ALA A 21 2.19 -13.72 -20.92
N ALA A 22 3.32 -13.06 -20.76
CA ALA A 22 3.65 -12.42 -19.49
C ALA A 22 2.50 -11.45 -19.18
N ALA A 23 1.76 -11.70 -18.09
CA ALA A 23 0.73 -10.79 -17.66
C ALA A 23 1.40 -9.43 -17.39
N GLU A 24 0.86 -8.39 -18.01
CA GLU A 24 1.44 -7.05 -17.96
C GLU A 24 1.10 -6.41 -16.59
N SER A 25 2.08 -5.78 -15.96
CA SER A 25 1.85 -5.06 -14.72
C SER A 25 0.86 -3.92 -14.95
N MET A 26 -0.22 -3.91 -14.19
CA MET A 26 -1.26 -2.87 -14.25
C MET A 26 -0.93 -1.73 -13.31
N ASN A 27 -1.19 -0.50 -13.74
CA ASN A 27 -1.04 0.69 -12.91
C ASN A 27 -2.35 1.08 -12.25
N PHE A 28 -2.28 1.37 -10.97
CA PHE A 28 -3.41 1.77 -10.14
C PHE A 28 -3.11 3.09 -9.44
N LYS A 29 -4.16 3.87 -9.20
CA LYS A 29 -4.14 5.04 -8.32
C LYS A 29 -5.01 4.79 -7.10
N LEU A 30 -4.66 5.42 -5.99
CA LEU A 30 -5.44 5.37 -4.77
C LEU A 30 -6.77 6.11 -4.97
N LEU A 31 -7.87 5.49 -4.54
CA LEU A 31 -9.20 6.10 -4.48
C LEU A 31 -9.38 6.73 -3.09
N THR A 32 -9.09 8.02 -2.99
CA THR A 32 -8.94 8.73 -1.72
C THR A 32 -10.18 8.71 -0.85
N ASN A 33 -11.38 8.80 -1.44
CA ASN A 33 -12.65 8.81 -0.70
C ASN A 33 -12.99 7.46 -0.06
N TYR A 34 -12.28 6.39 -0.43
CA TYR A 34 -12.46 5.04 0.10
C TYR A 34 -11.22 4.52 0.81
N SER A 35 -10.27 5.42 1.07
CA SER A 35 -9.01 5.08 1.72
C SER A 35 -8.84 5.89 2.99
N GLN A 36 -8.30 5.25 4.02
CA GLN A 36 -8.07 5.85 5.32
C GLN A 36 -6.76 5.35 5.89
N ALA A 37 -6.02 6.24 6.57
CA ALA A 37 -4.91 5.88 7.42
C ALA A 37 -5.15 6.41 8.83
N SER A 38 -4.70 5.66 9.83
CA SER A 38 -4.74 6.07 11.22
C SER A 38 -3.47 5.66 11.94
N PHE A 39 -3.17 6.37 13.02
CA PHE A 39 -2.15 5.95 13.97
C PHE A 39 -2.74 5.86 15.38
N ARG A 40 -2.13 5.03 16.17
CA ARG A 40 -2.43 4.87 17.60
C ARG A 40 -1.15 4.94 18.41
N SER A 41 -1.19 5.63 19.54
CA SER A 41 -0.16 5.61 20.56
C SER A 41 -0.81 5.66 21.94
N ASP A 42 -0.19 5.01 22.92
CA ASP A 42 -0.76 4.84 24.25
C ASP A 42 0.00 5.69 25.28
N ALA A 43 -0.73 6.24 26.22
CA ALA A 43 -0.24 6.83 27.46
C ALA A 43 -0.91 6.12 28.65
N PRO A 44 -0.38 6.26 29.88
CA PRO A 44 -0.93 5.55 31.04
C PRO A 44 -2.42 5.74 31.31
N LEU A 45 -2.97 6.88 30.92
CA LEU A 45 -4.38 7.22 31.17
C LEU A 45 -5.19 7.45 29.88
N GLU A 46 -4.57 7.40 28.72
CA GLU A 46 -5.24 7.72 27.45
C GLU A 46 -4.61 6.96 26.29
N THR A 47 -5.45 6.57 25.33
CA THR A 47 -5.01 6.13 24.01
C THR A 47 -5.33 7.21 22.99
N PHE A 48 -4.32 7.69 22.24
CA PHE A 48 -4.57 8.62 21.16
C PHE A 48 -4.75 7.86 19.86
N VAL A 49 -5.76 8.27 19.10
CA VAL A 49 -5.96 7.81 17.73
C VAL A 49 -6.03 9.05 16.84
N GLY A 50 -5.17 9.12 15.86
CA GLY A 50 -5.26 10.14 14.82
C GLY A 50 -5.66 9.50 13.50
N THR A 51 -6.57 10.15 12.77
CA THR A 51 -7.13 9.64 11.53
C THR A 51 -6.97 10.67 10.41
N SER A 52 -6.59 10.22 9.22
CA SER A 52 -6.50 11.07 8.05
C SER A 52 -7.88 11.55 7.60
N ALA A 53 -7.98 12.83 7.22
CA ALA A 53 -9.17 13.33 6.54
C ALA A 53 -9.32 12.72 5.13
N LEU A 54 -10.51 12.84 4.56
CA LEU A 54 -10.73 12.57 3.13
C LEU A 54 -9.73 13.38 2.30
N GLU A 55 -9.22 12.77 1.22
CA GLU A 55 -8.20 13.36 0.34
C GLU A 55 -6.84 13.63 1.03
N GLY A 56 -6.66 13.22 2.29
CA GLY A 56 -5.38 13.31 3.00
C GLY A 56 -4.40 12.19 2.64
N ILE A 57 -4.80 11.23 1.78
CA ILE A 57 -3.96 10.12 1.37
C ILE A 57 -3.80 10.13 -0.14
N GLN A 58 -2.60 9.85 -0.61
CA GLN A 58 -2.27 9.68 -2.02
C GLN A 58 -1.47 8.38 -2.19
N GLY A 59 -1.58 7.74 -3.34
CA GLY A 59 -0.79 6.54 -3.59
C GLY A 59 -0.90 6.02 -5.01
N THR A 60 0.12 5.26 -5.38
CA THR A 60 0.20 4.52 -6.65
C THR A 60 0.58 3.09 -6.36
N LEU A 61 0.12 2.18 -7.19
CA LEU A 61 0.44 0.76 -7.13
C LEU A 61 0.63 0.24 -8.56
N ALA A 62 1.75 -0.43 -8.81
CA ALA A 62 1.97 -1.25 -10.00
C ALA A 62 1.90 -2.71 -9.56
N LEU A 63 0.98 -3.48 -10.13
CA LEU A 63 0.68 -4.85 -9.71
C LEU A 63 0.32 -5.73 -10.92
N ASP A 64 0.97 -6.89 -10.99
CA ASP A 64 0.51 -8.05 -11.75
C ASP A 64 -0.13 -9.04 -10.76
N PRO A 65 -1.44 -9.30 -10.82
CA PRO A 65 -2.09 -10.27 -9.91
C PRO A 65 -1.54 -11.68 -10.03
N ALA A 66 -0.91 -12.04 -11.16
CA ALA A 66 -0.24 -13.33 -11.35
C ALA A 66 1.10 -13.40 -10.65
N LYS A 67 1.76 -12.23 -10.42
CA LYS A 67 3.08 -12.09 -9.79
C LYS A 67 3.06 -10.99 -8.71
N PRO A 68 2.23 -11.09 -7.68
CA PRO A 68 2.04 -10.03 -6.69
C PRO A 68 3.31 -9.71 -5.88
N GLN A 69 4.28 -10.62 -5.82
CA GLN A 69 5.59 -10.39 -5.18
C GLN A 69 6.41 -9.28 -5.86
N ASP A 70 6.14 -8.97 -7.14
CA ASP A 70 6.84 -7.94 -7.92
C ASP A 70 6.19 -6.55 -7.79
N ALA A 71 5.12 -6.45 -7.00
CA ALA A 71 4.38 -5.20 -6.82
C ALA A 71 5.27 -4.06 -6.31
N LYS A 72 5.01 -2.86 -6.85
CA LYS A 72 5.63 -1.60 -6.40
C LYS A 72 4.52 -0.65 -6.01
N ALA A 73 4.68 -0.01 -4.86
CA ALA A 73 3.71 0.98 -4.40
C ALA A 73 4.39 2.10 -3.62
N THR A 74 3.75 3.25 -3.66
CA THR A 74 4.06 4.38 -2.79
C THR A 74 2.74 4.91 -2.23
N VAL A 75 2.70 5.09 -0.91
CA VAL A 75 1.57 5.71 -0.20
C VAL A 75 2.09 6.91 0.57
N LYS A 76 1.34 8.02 0.53
CA LYS A 76 1.66 9.27 1.23
C LYS A 76 0.45 9.73 2.04
N VAL A 77 0.68 10.11 3.28
CA VAL A 77 -0.34 10.67 4.18
C VAL A 77 0.04 12.09 4.55
N ASP A 78 -0.86 13.03 4.29
CA ASP A 78 -0.70 14.44 4.66
C ASP A 78 -1.01 14.63 6.16
N MET A 79 0.02 14.83 6.97
CA MET A 79 -0.11 14.99 8.41
C MET A 79 -0.78 16.29 8.83
N SER A 80 -0.83 17.29 7.96
CA SER A 80 -1.61 18.51 8.20
C SER A 80 -3.12 18.25 8.19
N ARG A 81 -3.55 17.14 7.61
CA ARG A 81 -4.95 16.69 7.47
C ARG A 81 -5.30 15.50 8.39
N VAL A 82 -4.43 15.15 9.31
CA VAL A 82 -4.71 14.14 10.35
C VAL A 82 -5.27 14.83 11.58
N SER A 83 -6.35 14.26 12.15
CA SER A 83 -6.97 14.76 13.37
C SER A 83 -7.09 13.67 14.42
N THR A 84 -6.87 14.07 15.67
CA THR A 84 -7.09 13.24 16.87
C THR A 84 -8.41 13.58 17.58
N GLY A 85 -9.19 14.53 17.03
CA GLY A 85 -10.42 15.03 17.63
C GLY A 85 -10.22 16.07 18.73
N ILE A 86 -8.98 16.42 19.08
CA ILE A 86 -8.63 17.48 20.04
C ILE A 86 -7.74 18.50 19.36
N GLU A 87 -8.29 19.68 19.11
CA GLU A 87 -7.63 20.72 18.31
C GLU A 87 -6.24 21.13 18.85
N LYS A 88 -6.12 21.31 20.17
CA LYS A 88 -4.83 21.64 20.79
C LYS A 88 -3.79 20.55 20.56
N ARG A 89 -4.16 19.29 20.69
CA ARG A 89 -3.27 18.14 20.43
C ARG A 89 -2.86 18.08 18.96
N ASP A 90 -3.80 18.35 18.07
CA ASP A 90 -3.55 18.37 16.63
C ASP A 90 -2.58 19.51 16.26
N ALA A 91 -2.74 20.68 16.88
CA ALA A 91 -1.82 21.80 16.70
C ALA A 91 -0.42 21.49 17.26
N ASP A 92 -0.33 20.92 18.45
CA ASP A 92 0.95 20.50 19.06
C ASP A 92 1.64 19.44 18.17
N MET A 93 0.92 18.41 17.70
CA MET A 93 1.44 17.36 16.81
C MET A 93 2.04 17.94 15.53
N ARG A 94 1.40 18.95 14.93
CA ARG A 94 1.87 19.60 13.71
C ARG A 94 3.03 20.57 13.96
N GLY A 95 3.21 20.99 15.20
CA GLY A 95 4.19 22.02 15.59
C GLY A 95 5.65 21.56 15.49
N LYS A 96 6.57 22.52 15.61
CA LYS A 96 8.03 22.37 15.44
C LYS A 96 8.65 21.30 16.37
N ASN A 97 8.09 21.13 17.56
CA ASN A 97 8.58 20.17 18.55
C ASN A 97 8.33 18.71 18.14
N TYR A 98 7.37 18.46 17.24
CA TYR A 98 7.00 17.13 16.80
C TYR A 98 7.19 16.97 15.28
N LEU A 99 6.13 17.11 14.49
CA LEU A 99 6.18 16.85 13.06
C LEU A 99 6.72 18.03 12.25
N ASP A 100 6.52 19.27 12.70
CA ASP A 100 6.92 20.48 11.99
C ASP A 100 6.36 20.55 10.55
N THR A 101 5.04 20.38 10.44
CA THR A 101 4.36 20.26 9.13
C THR A 101 4.32 21.56 8.32
N GLU A 102 4.76 22.69 8.88
CA GLU A 102 4.99 23.93 8.11
C GLU A 102 6.14 23.77 7.10
N VAL A 103 7.09 22.88 7.39
CA VAL A 103 8.13 22.46 6.46
C VAL A 103 7.52 21.44 5.49
N GLU A 104 7.39 21.79 4.21
CA GLU A 104 6.69 20.96 3.21
C GLU A 104 7.19 19.49 3.16
N SER A 105 8.50 19.27 3.30
CA SER A 105 9.09 17.93 3.31
C SER A 105 8.73 17.11 4.56
N ASN A 106 8.29 17.73 5.65
CA ASN A 106 7.85 17.08 6.88
C ASN A 106 6.35 16.79 6.90
N LYS A 107 5.60 17.45 6.01
CA LYS A 107 4.15 17.33 5.92
C LYS A 107 3.70 15.91 5.57
N TRP A 108 4.52 15.17 4.83
CA TRP A 108 4.17 13.86 4.30
C TRP A 108 4.83 12.72 5.08
N VAL A 109 3.99 11.82 5.59
CA VAL A 109 4.44 10.48 5.95
C VAL A 109 4.35 9.60 4.72
N THR A 110 5.45 8.94 4.35
CA THR A 110 5.50 8.12 3.13
C THR A 110 5.88 6.69 3.46
N PHE A 111 5.27 5.74 2.75
CA PHE A 111 5.68 4.34 2.76
C PHE A 111 5.95 3.88 1.32
N GLU A 112 7.20 3.47 1.05
CA GLU A 112 7.64 2.95 -0.24
C GLU A 112 7.88 1.46 -0.16
N VAL A 113 7.14 0.69 -0.95
CA VAL A 113 7.27 -0.76 -1.03
C VAL A 113 8.56 -1.16 -1.72
N ARG A 114 9.34 -2.05 -1.10
CA ARG A 114 10.58 -2.63 -1.62
C ARG A 114 10.41 -4.09 -2.02
N LYS A 115 9.70 -4.88 -1.20
CA LYS A 115 9.48 -6.30 -1.40
C LYS A 115 8.12 -6.70 -0.85
N VAL A 116 7.45 -7.60 -1.53
CA VAL A 116 6.19 -8.20 -1.07
C VAL A 116 6.37 -9.71 -0.94
N GLU A 117 6.04 -10.25 0.22
CA GLU A 117 5.97 -11.69 0.46
C GLU A 117 4.50 -12.08 0.52
N VAL A 118 4.06 -12.84 -0.46
CA VAL A 118 2.69 -13.33 -0.61
C VAL A 118 2.73 -14.71 -1.27
N THR A 119 1.81 -15.59 -0.91
CA THR A 119 1.78 -16.94 -1.43
C THR A 119 0.91 -17.05 -2.69
N GLY A 120 1.57 -17.23 -3.83
CA GLY A 120 0.94 -17.48 -5.13
C GLY A 120 0.21 -16.25 -5.73
N PRO A 121 -0.47 -16.45 -6.86
CA PRO A 121 -1.24 -15.43 -7.55
C PRO A 121 -2.46 -14.95 -6.74
N LEU A 122 -2.81 -13.68 -6.90
CA LEU A 122 -4.04 -13.12 -6.33
C LEU A 122 -5.25 -13.60 -7.13
N GLN A 123 -6.18 -14.26 -6.45
CA GLN A 123 -7.43 -14.70 -7.06
C GLN A 123 -8.51 -13.62 -6.84
N PRO A 124 -9.29 -13.27 -7.87
CA PRO A 124 -10.35 -12.28 -7.73
C PRO A 124 -11.31 -12.61 -6.58
N GLY A 125 -11.59 -11.63 -5.72
CA GLY A 125 -12.51 -11.74 -4.59
C GLY A 125 -11.99 -12.51 -3.37
N LYS A 126 -10.73 -13.00 -3.40
CA LYS A 126 -10.14 -13.71 -2.26
C LYS A 126 -9.10 -12.83 -1.56
N GLU A 127 -9.14 -12.84 -0.23
CA GLU A 127 -8.12 -12.20 0.59
C GLU A 127 -6.83 -13.05 0.59
N ALA A 128 -5.69 -12.38 0.42
CA ALA A 128 -4.36 -12.97 0.49
C ALA A 128 -3.54 -12.26 1.59
N PRO A 129 -3.06 -12.98 2.61
CA PRO A 129 -2.15 -12.40 3.58
C PRO A 129 -0.79 -12.14 2.93
N ALA A 130 -0.17 -11.02 3.29
CA ALA A 130 1.13 -10.60 2.77
C ALA A 130 1.97 -9.91 3.85
N LYS A 131 3.31 -10.02 3.73
CA LYS A 131 4.25 -9.16 4.42
C LYS A 131 4.83 -8.18 3.41
N VAL A 132 4.72 -6.90 3.73
CA VAL A 132 5.17 -5.82 2.84
C VAL A 132 6.37 -5.13 3.48
N HIS A 133 7.54 -5.37 2.94
CA HIS A 133 8.78 -4.71 3.35
C HIS A 133 8.91 -3.39 2.60
N GLY A 134 9.20 -2.33 3.32
CA GLY A 134 9.31 -1.01 2.73
C GLY A 134 10.07 -0.03 3.61
N VAL A 135 10.14 1.19 3.13
CA VAL A 135 10.74 2.32 3.86
C VAL A 135 9.64 3.26 4.31
N LEU A 136 9.48 3.37 5.61
CA LEU A 136 8.61 4.37 6.24
C LEU A 136 9.43 5.64 6.50
N THR A 137 9.00 6.76 5.95
CA THR A 137 9.64 8.05 6.18
C THR A 137 8.67 8.97 6.94
N ILE A 138 9.07 9.41 8.12
CA ILE A 138 8.38 10.42 8.92
C ILE A 138 9.38 11.52 9.24
N LYS A 139 8.99 12.79 9.06
CA LYS A 139 9.87 13.95 9.32
C LYS A 139 11.25 13.79 8.66
N GLN A 140 11.26 13.36 7.38
CA GLN A 140 12.48 13.12 6.58
C GLN A 140 13.42 12.02 7.14
N LYS A 141 13.00 11.24 8.14
CA LYS A 141 13.79 10.13 8.70
C LYS A 141 13.24 8.82 8.16
N PRO A 142 13.96 8.16 7.23
CA PRO A 142 13.58 6.85 6.72
C PRO A 142 13.90 5.74 7.73
N THR A 143 13.04 4.73 7.79
CA THR A 143 13.21 3.52 8.60
C THR A 143 12.70 2.32 7.83
N ASP A 144 13.51 1.27 7.73
CA ASP A 144 13.06 0.00 7.17
C ASP A 144 11.98 -0.60 8.06
N THR A 145 10.85 -0.95 7.48
CA THR A 145 9.66 -1.37 8.20
C THR A 145 8.96 -2.49 7.46
N VAL A 146 8.36 -3.41 8.21
CA VAL A 146 7.53 -4.48 7.66
C VAL A 146 6.08 -4.25 8.08
N ALA A 147 5.19 -4.22 7.11
CA ALA A 147 3.75 -4.18 7.35
C ALA A 147 3.15 -5.58 7.18
N ASP A 148 2.32 -6.00 8.14
CA ASP A 148 1.41 -7.12 7.95
C ASP A 148 0.20 -6.62 7.15
N ALA A 149 -0.08 -7.25 6.02
CA ALA A 149 -1.13 -6.80 5.12
C ALA A 149 -2.06 -7.95 4.70
N THR A 150 -3.28 -7.56 4.34
CA THR A 150 -4.23 -8.41 3.62
C THR A 150 -4.57 -7.70 2.32
N VAL A 151 -4.38 -8.39 1.21
CA VAL A 151 -4.61 -7.87 -0.14
C VAL A 151 -5.77 -8.61 -0.77
N MET A 152 -6.70 -7.90 -1.40
CA MET A 152 -7.78 -8.46 -2.19
C MET A 152 -7.79 -7.81 -3.58
N TYR A 153 -7.61 -8.61 -4.62
CA TYR A 153 -7.84 -8.18 -6.00
C TYR A 153 -9.31 -8.35 -6.36
N ILE A 154 -9.93 -7.31 -6.89
CA ILE A 154 -11.36 -7.28 -7.19
C ILE A 154 -11.52 -6.96 -8.67
N LYS A 155 -12.13 -7.91 -9.41
CA LYS A 155 -12.47 -7.73 -10.81
C LYS A 155 -13.97 -7.56 -10.95
N LEU A 156 -14.40 -6.46 -11.55
CA LEU A 156 -15.81 -6.14 -11.79
C LEU A 156 -16.21 -6.49 -13.22
N SER A 157 -17.44 -7.00 -13.41
CA SER A 157 -18.02 -7.16 -14.73
C SER A 157 -18.35 -5.80 -15.36
N PRO A 158 -18.54 -5.71 -16.70
CA PRO A 158 -18.94 -4.44 -17.33
C PRO A 158 -20.20 -3.82 -16.71
N GLU A 159 -21.19 -4.62 -16.35
CA GLU A 159 -22.42 -4.18 -15.69
C GLU A 159 -22.15 -3.60 -14.31
N GLN A 160 -21.30 -4.26 -13.51
CA GLN A 160 -20.89 -3.79 -12.19
C GLN A 160 -20.08 -2.49 -12.28
N VAL A 161 -19.21 -2.37 -13.29
CA VAL A 161 -18.45 -1.13 -13.53
C VAL A 161 -19.42 0.03 -13.81
N GLU A 162 -20.42 -0.15 -14.68
CA GLU A 162 -21.38 0.90 -14.98
C GLU A 162 -22.17 1.34 -13.73
N GLN A 163 -22.59 0.39 -12.89
CA GLN A 163 -23.28 0.68 -11.62
C GLN A 163 -22.39 1.42 -10.61
N GLN A 164 -21.11 1.11 -10.59
CA GLN A 164 -20.15 1.62 -9.61
C GLN A 164 -19.33 2.83 -10.10
N LYS A 165 -19.49 3.21 -11.36
CA LYS A 165 -18.75 4.28 -12.05
C LYS A 165 -18.79 5.61 -11.30
N ARG A 166 -19.94 5.99 -10.77
CA ARG A 166 -20.12 7.23 -9.98
C ARG A 166 -19.26 7.29 -8.70
N PHE A 167 -18.80 6.14 -8.21
CA PHE A 167 -17.95 6.03 -7.04
C PHE A 167 -16.45 5.95 -7.39
N GLY A 168 -16.12 5.91 -8.69
CA GLY A 168 -14.75 5.88 -9.18
C GLY A 168 -14.14 4.48 -9.32
N PHE A 169 -14.91 3.40 -9.09
CA PHE A 169 -14.44 2.04 -9.30
C PHE A 169 -14.30 1.70 -10.77
N THR A 170 -13.33 0.84 -11.08
CA THR A 170 -13.02 0.41 -12.45
C THR A 170 -13.13 -1.12 -12.57
N SER A 171 -12.80 -1.66 -13.76
CA SER A 171 -12.80 -3.13 -13.96
C SER A 171 -11.92 -3.89 -13.00
N ASP A 172 -10.78 -3.26 -12.64
CA ASP A 172 -9.76 -3.87 -11.80
C ASP A 172 -9.49 -2.96 -10.59
N ASN A 173 -9.66 -3.50 -9.40
CA ASN A 173 -9.50 -2.77 -8.15
C ASN A 173 -8.68 -3.61 -7.18
N VAL A 174 -7.99 -2.96 -6.25
CA VAL A 174 -7.22 -3.64 -5.21
C VAL A 174 -7.54 -3.01 -3.86
N LYS A 175 -7.96 -3.84 -2.92
CA LYS A 175 -8.13 -3.44 -1.52
C LYS A 175 -6.96 -3.95 -0.70
N VAL A 176 -6.35 -3.07 0.09
CA VAL A 176 -5.25 -3.40 0.99
C VAL A 176 -5.60 -2.93 2.39
N LYS A 177 -5.54 -3.85 3.35
CA LYS A 177 -5.51 -3.51 4.78
C LYS A 177 -4.12 -3.78 5.28
N ALA A 178 -3.49 -2.81 5.92
CA ALA A 178 -2.13 -2.94 6.40
C ALA A 178 -2.00 -2.46 7.85
N LYS A 179 -1.13 -3.12 8.59
CA LYS A 179 -0.74 -2.75 9.95
C LYS A 179 0.77 -2.75 10.04
N LEU A 180 1.33 -1.69 10.58
CA LEU A 180 2.76 -1.58 10.83
C LEU A 180 3.03 -0.82 12.14
N ASN A 181 4.21 -1.03 12.70
CA ASN A 181 4.63 -0.37 13.92
C ASN A 181 5.93 0.39 13.66
N SER A 182 6.11 1.50 14.38
CA SER A 182 7.34 2.27 14.43
C SER A 182 7.47 2.93 15.79
N THR A 183 8.48 3.80 15.98
CA THR A 183 8.67 4.55 17.22
C THR A 183 8.89 6.03 16.91
N PHE A 184 8.52 6.92 17.84
CA PHE A 184 8.80 8.37 17.69
C PHE A 184 10.31 8.62 17.53
N THR A 185 11.12 7.97 18.36
CA THR A 185 12.57 8.18 18.37
C THR A 185 13.28 7.72 17.10
N ALA A 186 12.76 6.68 16.41
CA ALA A 186 13.30 6.23 15.12
C ALA A 186 13.21 7.34 14.03
N HIS A 187 12.24 8.24 14.17
CA HIS A 187 12.05 9.35 13.25
C HIS A 187 12.55 10.69 13.82
N GLY A 188 13.36 10.66 14.89
CA GLY A 188 13.90 11.86 15.52
C GLY A 188 12.84 12.76 16.16
N ILE A 189 11.68 12.19 16.48
CA ILE A 189 10.59 12.88 17.18
C ILE A 189 10.76 12.62 18.67
N GLN A 190 10.76 13.67 19.47
CA GLN A 190 10.76 13.55 20.92
C GLN A 190 9.46 12.86 21.37
N VAL A 191 9.58 11.87 22.27
CA VAL A 191 8.39 11.21 22.82
C VAL A 191 7.51 12.24 23.53
N PRO A 192 6.25 12.39 23.16
CA PRO A 192 5.36 13.37 23.79
C PRO A 192 5.21 13.11 25.29
N GLN A 193 5.14 14.19 26.04
CA GLN A 193 4.92 14.14 27.47
C GLN A 193 3.70 14.98 27.83
N LEU A 194 2.75 14.38 28.51
CA LEU A 194 1.57 15.05 29.02
C LEU A 194 1.73 15.22 30.53
N LEU A 195 2.06 16.42 30.97
CA LEU A 195 2.43 16.71 32.36
C LEU A 195 3.60 15.82 32.84
N PHE A 196 3.37 14.95 33.81
CA PHE A 196 4.36 13.97 34.33
C PHE A 196 4.24 12.60 33.65
N LEU A 197 3.27 12.42 32.73
CA LEU A 197 3.05 11.15 32.06
C LEU A 197 3.73 11.15 30.68
N LYS A 198 4.53 10.14 30.41
CA LYS A 198 5.10 9.92 29.08
C LYS A 198 4.17 9.07 28.25
N VAL A 199 3.99 9.46 26.99
CA VAL A 199 3.40 8.63 25.95
C VAL A 199 4.33 7.44 25.68
N ALA A 200 3.80 6.29 25.29
CA ALA A 200 4.62 5.20 24.79
C ALA A 200 5.43 5.66 23.56
N ASN A 201 6.65 5.15 23.44
CA ASN A 201 7.47 5.46 22.27
C ASN A 201 6.91 4.80 20.99
N ASP A 202 6.10 3.75 21.16
CA ASP A 202 5.56 2.97 20.06
C ASP A 202 4.40 3.69 19.37
N ILE A 203 4.40 3.60 18.05
CA ILE A 203 3.33 4.09 17.17
C ILE A 203 2.84 2.90 16.35
N GLN A 204 1.57 2.54 16.50
CA GLN A 204 0.89 1.60 15.63
C GLN A 204 0.18 2.36 14.51
N MET A 205 0.38 1.93 13.28
CA MET A 205 -0.28 2.53 12.11
C MET A 205 -1.13 1.50 11.40
N LEU A 206 -2.31 1.94 10.97
CA LEU A 206 -3.27 1.15 10.21
C LEU A 206 -3.59 1.89 8.91
N ALA A 207 -3.74 1.16 7.83
CA ALA A 207 -4.16 1.70 6.55
C ALA A 207 -5.19 0.77 5.90
N ASP A 208 -6.33 1.33 5.53
CA ASP A 208 -7.33 0.73 4.66
C ASP A 208 -7.30 1.48 3.34
N LEU A 209 -6.83 0.84 2.29
CA LEU A 209 -6.53 1.47 1.01
C LEU A 209 -7.32 0.80 -0.11
N VAL A 210 -7.87 1.59 -1.00
CA VAL A 210 -8.52 1.14 -2.21
C VAL A 210 -7.82 1.76 -3.40
N PHE A 211 -7.34 0.92 -4.29
CA PHE A 211 -6.71 1.31 -5.54
C PHE A 211 -7.59 0.92 -6.72
N VAL A 212 -7.68 1.79 -7.72
CA VAL A 212 -8.43 1.57 -8.95
C VAL A 212 -7.51 1.68 -10.15
N ARG A 213 -7.71 0.83 -11.17
CA ARG A 213 -6.90 0.84 -12.38
C ARG A 213 -7.00 2.19 -13.10
N GLN A 214 -5.84 2.69 -13.55
CA GLN A 214 -5.75 3.90 -14.40
C GLN A 214 -6.09 3.60 -15.85
#